data_f63e7efc3b59e7c065dc869fc10874cd
#
_entry.id   f63e7efc3b59e7c065dc869fc10874cd
#
_cell.length_a   1.000
_cell.length_b   1.000
_cell.length_c   1.000
_cell.angle_alpha   90.00
_cell.angle_beta   90.00
_cell.angle_gamma   90.00
#
_symmetry.space_group_name_H-M   'P 1'
#
loop_
_entity.id
_entity.type
_entity.pdbx_description
1 polymer ?
#
loop_
_entity_poly.entity_id
_entity_poly.type
_entity_poly.pdbx_seq_one_letter_code
_entity_poly.pdbx_strand_id
1 'polypeptide(L)'
;MLGMAADGLPVLLNLYELAPSPILVVGDRGSGKTALLQLLARSVDLCAAPTRSQDPGDVQFGVVSNFTDEWSSLEASAASMGIWPAYHSSAEGFIHNMLNWADRPLHGRQVLILLLDDLASMVNASYEAQQDLRWLLLHGPDKRVWTVATLNTLRATRLRPWLGLFRTHIFGFIHQPALAQTLTGDPQADLASMLPGLEFSLKQETGWLRFWIPAMDMQGVPK
;
A
#
# COMPACT_ATOMS: atom_id res chain seq x y z
N MET A 1 -9.39 -6.58 -2.59
CA MET A 1 -9.98 -6.74 -1.23
C MET A 1 -8.92 -6.45 -0.18
N LEU A 2 -9.25 -5.69 0.88
CA LEU A 2 -8.34 -5.41 2.00
C LEU A 2 -8.43 -6.47 3.13
N GLY A 3 -9.61 -7.05 3.34
CA GLY A 3 -9.85 -7.99 4.42
C GLY A 3 -11.33 -8.18 4.70
N MET A 4 -11.64 -8.72 5.89
CA MET A 4 -13.01 -8.97 6.37
C MET A 4 -13.27 -8.13 7.62
N ALA A 5 -14.36 -7.39 7.66
CA ALA A 5 -14.78 -6.64 8.84
C ALA A 5 -15.45 -7.54 9.89
N ALA A 6 -15.68 -7.03 11.10
CA ALA A 6 -16.24 -7.78 12.22
C ALA A 6 -17.65 -8.35 11.96
N ASP A 7 -18.40 -7.72 11.07
CA ASP A 7 -19.72 -8.16 10.63
C ASP A 7 -19.68 -9.23 9.53
N GLY A 8 -18.48 -9.68 9.14
CA GLY A 8 -18.27 -10.68 8.10
C GLY A 8 -18.34 -10.11 6.67
N LEU A 9 -18.46 -8.80 6.50
CA LEU A 9 -18.45 -8.19 5.19
C LEU A 9 -17.02 -7.92 4.69
N PRO A 10 -16.76 -8.09 3.38
CA PRO A 10 -15.45 -7.80 2.81
C PRO A 10 -15.21 -6.28 2.77
N VAL A 11 -14.02 -5.86 3.19
CA VAL A 11 -13.54 -4.49 3.00
C VAL A 11 -12.91 -4.38 1.62
N LEU A 12 -13.56 -3.62 0.75
CA LEU A 12 -13.16 -3.49 -0.66
C LEU A 12 -12.55 -2.13 -0.94
N LEU A 13 -11.63 -2.08 -1.90
CA LEU A 13 -11.16 -0.84 -2.53
C LEU A 13 -11.77 -0.73 -3.93
N ASN A 14 -12.39 0.41 -4.21
CA ASN A 14 -12.79 0.73 -5.58
C ASN A 14 -11.66 1.52 -6.26
N LEU A 15 -10.90 0.86 -7.11
CA LEU A 15 -9.75 1.46 -7.80
C LEU A 15 -10.11 2.48 -8.89
N TYR A 16 -11.40 2.65 -9.18
CA TYR A 16 -11.89 3.63 -10.16
C TYR A 16 -12.41 4.91 -9.52
N GLU A 17 -12.44 4.99 -8.21
CA GLU A 17 -12.74 6.20 -7.45
C GLU A 17 -11.45 6.87 -6.99
N LEU A 18 -11.45 8.21 -6.85
CA LEU A 18 -10.28 8.98 -6.42
C LEU A 18 -9.87 8.68 -4.97
N ALA A 19 -10.85 8.54 -4.11
CA ALA A 19 -10.66 8.08 -2.73
C ALA A 19 -10.75 6.55 -2.69
N PRO A 20 -9.99 5.88 -1.85
CA PRO A 20 -9.18 6.40 -0.72
C PRO A 20 -7.68 6.62 -1.01
N SER A 21 -7.21 6.61 -2.27
CA SER A 21 -5.79 6.78 -2.60
C SER A 21 -5.30 8.24 -2.40
N PRO A 22 -4.02 8.46 -2.02
CA PRO A 22 -3.02 7.46 -1.64
C PRO A 22 -3.24 6.93 -0.20
N ILE A 23 -2.79 5.70 0.04
CA ILE A 23 -3.00 4.98 1.31
C ILE A 23 -1.66 4.80 2.03
N LEU A 24 -1.63 5.10 3.33
CA LEU A 24 -0.51 4.79 4.21
C LEU A 24 -0.90 3.75 5.24
N VAL A 25 -0.15 2.66 5.31
CA VAL A 25 -0.30 1.59 6.31
C VAL A 25 0.73 1.79 7.40
N VAL A 26 0.29 2.14 8.60
CA VAL A 26 1.15 2.49 9.75
C VAL A 26 1.04 1.43 10.82
N GLY A 27 2.17 1.04 11.43
CA GLY A 27 2.18 0.10 12.55
C GLY A 27 3.58 -0.26 12.98
N ASP A 28 3.70 -0.94 14.10
CA ASP A 28 4.98 -1.42 14.63
C ASP A 28 5.58 -2.54 13.76
N ARG A 29 6.80 -2.92 14.03
CA ARG A 29 7.41 -4.10 13.42
C ARG A 29 6.56 -5.33 13.75
N GLY A 30 6.29 -6.17 12.75
CA GLY A 30 5.46 -7.36 12.92
C GLY A 30 3.95 -7.10 12.92
N SER A 31 3.48 -5.86 12.69
CA SER A 31 2.03 -5.56 12.61
C SER A 31 1.36 -6.02 11.31
N GLY A 32 2.07 -6.71 10.39
CA GLY A 32 1.47 -7.29 9.18
C GLY A 32 1.41 -6.36 7.97
N LYS A 33 2.08 -5.20 7.99
CA LYS A 33 2.02 -4.22 6.88
C LYS A 33 2.39 -4.80 5.52
N THR A 34 3.52 -5.52 5.44
CA THR A 34 3.95 -6.21 4.21
C THR A 34 2.92 -7.25 3.77
N ALA A 35 2.36 -8.03 4.72
CA ALA A 35 1.32 -9.01 4.42
C ALA A 35 0.05 -8.38 3.83
N LEU A 36 -0.36 -7.20 4.33
CA LEU A 36 -1.48 -6.45 3.75
C LEU A 36 -1.18 -5.99 2.31
N LEU A 37 0.03 -5.49 2.03
CA LEU A 37 0.43 -5.13 0.67
C LEU A 37 0.46 -6.35 -0.25
N GLN A 38 0.98 -7.48 0.22
CA GLN A 38 0.99 -8.73 -0.54
C GLN A 38 -0.42 -9.24 -0.83
N LEU A 39 -1.35 -9.12 0.13
CA LEU A 39 -2.75 -9.44 -0.08
C LEU A 39 -3.38 -8.57 -1.17
N LEU A 40 -3.06 -7.27 -1.19
CA LEU A 40 -3.49 -6.37 -2.26
C LEU A 40 -2.96 -6.81 -3.62
N ALA A 41 -1.67 -7.10 -3.74
CA ALA A 41 -1.05 -7.56 -4.98
C ALA A 41 -1.69 -8.87 -5.49
N ARG A 42 -1.93 -9.84 -4.59
CA ARG A 42 -2.62 -11.11 -4.92
C ARG A 42 -4.07 -10.88 -5.34
N SER A 43 -4.75 -9.94 -4.70
CA SER A 43 -6.13 -9.60 -5.08
C SER A 43 -6.19 -9.03 -6.48
N VAL A 44 -5.17 -8.29 -6.91
CA VAL A 44 -5.04 -7.80 -8.29
C VAL A 44 -4.80 -8.97 -9.25
N ASP A 45 -3.87 -9.88 -8.91
CA ASP A 45 -3.55 -11.04 -9.72
C ASP A 45 -4.77 -11.95 -9.95
N LEU A 46 -5.55 -12.20 -8.89
CA LEU A 46 -6.79 -12.98 -8.97
C LEU A 46 -7.87 -12.30 -9.84
N CYS A 47 -7.93 -10.97 -9.83
CA CYS A 47 -8.86 -10.22 -10.67
C CYS A 47 -8.40 -10.12 -12.13
N ALA A 48 -7.10 -10.19 -12.37
CA ALA A 48 -6.48 -10.19 -13.69
C ALA A 48 -6.50 -11.57 -14.38
N ALA A 49 -7.03 -12.62 -13.71
CA ALA A 49 -7.09 -13.98 -14.26
C ALA A 49 -7.73 -13.98 -15.66
N PRO A 50 -7.20 -14.75 -16.62
CA PRO A 50 -7.32 -14.51 -18.04
C PRO A 50 -8.76 -14.64 -18.56
N THR A 51 -9.40 -13.53 -18.79
CA THR A 51 -10.39 -13.44 -19.87
C THR A 51 -9.58 -13.49 -21.16
N ARG A 52 -9.41 -14.65 -21.74
CA ARG A 52 -8.96 -15.07 -23.11
C ARG A 52 -8.24 -14.06 -24.03
N SER A 53 -7.75 -12.91 -23.56
CA SER A 53 -6.93 -11.96 -24.31
C SER A 53 -5.54 -11.85 -23.67
N GLN A 54 -4.51 -11.82 -24.52
CA GLN A 54 -3.10 -11.64 -24.11
C GLN A 54 -2.80 -10.20 -23.63
N ASP A 55 -3.83 -9.38 -23.45
CA ASP A 55 -3.66 -8.03 -22.94
C ASP A 55 -3.38 -8.07 -21.43
N PRO A 56 -2.39 -7.30 -20.95
CA PRO A 56 -2.22 -7.11 -19.52
C PRO A 56 -3.54 -6.61 -18.94
N GLY A 57 -3.98 -7.22 -17.82
CA GLY A 57 -5.26 -6.85 -17.20
C GLY A 57 -5.36 -5.34 -16.94
N ASP A 58 -6.57 -4.84 -16.78
CA ASP A 58 -6.83 -3.41 -16.54
C ASP A 58 -6.08 -2.85 -15.31
N VAL A 59 -5.63 -3.71 -14.39
CA VAL A 59 -4.91 -3.31 -13.17
C VAL A 59 -3.57 -4.01 -13.11
N GLN A 60 -2.50 -3.23 -12.94
CA GLN A 60 -1.14 -3.73 -12.75
C GLN A 60 -0.53 -3.16 -11.47
N PHE A 61 0.42 -3.86 -10.87
CA PHE A 61 1.14 -3.39 -9.71
C PHE A 61 2.65 -3.51 -9.87
N GLY A 62 3.37 -2.60 -9.22
CA GLY A 62 4.81 -2.69 -9.06
C GLY A 62 5.21 -2.48 -7.61
N VAL A 63 6.27 -3.15 -7.18
CA VAL A 63 6.70 -3.19 -5.78
C VAL A 63 8.08 -2.56 -5.63
N VAL A 64 8.21 -1.68 -4.65
CA VAL A 64 9.51 -1.17 -4.18
C VAL A 64 9.67 -1.60 -2.72
N SER A 65 10.64 -2.46 -2.43
CA SER A 65 10.86 -3.03 -1.08
C SER A 65 12.34 -3.15 -0.74
N ASN A 66 12.67 -3.08 0.55
CA ASN A 66 13.99 -3.42 1.05
C ASN A 66 14.24 -4.94 1.11
N PHE A 67 13.17 -5.73 1.08
CA PHE A 67 13.18 -7.19 1.23
C PHE A 67 12.49 -7.84 0.02
N THR A 68 13.14 -7.78 -1.14
CA THR A 68 12.58 -8.27 -2.41
C THR A 68 12.24 -9.76 -2.37
N ASP A 69 12.99 -10.56 -1.60
CA ASP A 69 12.77 -12.00 -1.47
C ASP A 69 11.38 -12.35 -0.90
N GLU A 70 10.83 -11.49 -0.02
CA GLU A 70 9.48 -11.66 0.52
C GLU A 70 8.38 -11.56 -0.56
N TRP A 71 8.73 -11.01 -1.73
CA TRP A 71 7.83 -10.76 -2.86
C TRP A 71 8.01 -11.75 -4.02
N SER A 72 8.96 -12.67 -3.93
CA SER A 72 9.34 -13.61 -5.02
C SER A 72 8.16 -14.39 -5.58
N SER A 73 7.19 -14.77 -4.73
CA SER A 73 5.98 -15.49 -5.16
C SER A 73 5.04 -14.68 -6.07
N LEU A 74 5.22 -13.36 -6.14
CA LEU A 74 4.43 -12.43 -6.95
C LEU A 74 5.17 -11.93 -8.20
N GLU A 75 6.46 -12.28 -8.34
CA GLU A 75 7.27 -11.84 -9.48
C GLU A 75 6.75 -12.40 -10.81
N ALA A 76 6.27 -13.65 -10.80
CA ALA A 76 5.71 -14.32 -11.97
C ALA A 76 4.24 -13.98 -12.27
N SER A 77 3.61 -13.11 -11.48
CA SER A 77 2.23 -12.67 -11.70
C SER A 77 2.10 -11.91 -13.02
N ALA A 78 1.07 -12.20 -13.81
CA ALA A 78 0.79 -11.48 -15.05
C ALA A 78 0.44 -9.99 -14.82
N ALA A 79 -0.01 -9.64 -13.61
CA ALA A 79 -0.29 -8.27 -13.21
C ALA A 79 0.95 -7.54 -12.65
N SER A 80 2.07 -8.25 -12.42
CA SER A 80 3.29 -7.65 -11.88
C SER A 80 4.05 -6.90 -12.96
N MET A 81 4.37 -5.64 -12.68
CA MET A 81 5.31 -4.84 -13.48
C MET A 81 6.76 -5.10 -13.09
N GLY A 82 6.99 -5.67 -11.91
CA GLY A 82 8.30 -6.00 -11.34
C GLY A 82 8.41 -5.66 -9.86
N ILE A 83 9.54 -6.07 -9.27
CA ILE A 83 9.91 -5.86 -7.87
C ILE A 83 11.29 -5.22 -7.84
N TRP A 84 11.41 -4.05 -7.23
CA TRP A 84 12.66 -3.28 -7.19
C TRP A 84 13.16 -3.11 -5.76
N PRO A 85 14.47 -3.32 -5.54
CA PRO A 85 15.07 -3.04 -4.25
C PRO A 85 15.11 -1.52 -4.01
N ALA A 86 14.56 -1.06 -2.89
CA ALA A 86 14.35 0.35 -2.58
C ALA A 86 15.64 1.19 -2.47
N TYR A 87 16.79 0.52 -2.25
CA TYR A 87 18.12 1.15 -2.16
C TYR A 87 18.86 1.22 -3.51
N HIS A 88 18.23 0.81 -4.59
CA HIS A 88 18.85 0.75 -5.92
C HIS A 88 18.22 1.79 -6.85
N SER A 89 19.04 2.35 -7.75
CA SER A 89 18.58 3.35 -8.74
C SER A 89 17.47 2.85 -9.67
N SER A 90 17.32 1.53 -9.82
CA SER A 90 16.20 0.95 -10.59
C SER A 90 14.83 1.24 -9.97
N ALA A 91 14.74 1.35 -8.62
CA ALA A 91 13.51 1.74 -7.95
C ALA A 91 13.16 3.21 -8.26
N GLU A 92 14.16 4.10 -8.28
CA GLU A 92 13.97 5.49 -8.67
C GLU A 92 13.50 5.61 -10.12
N GLY A 93 14.15 4.86 -11.03
CA GLY A 93 13.76 4.78 -12.44
C GLY A 93 12.33 4.23 -12.62
N PHE A 94 11.91 3.28 -11.79
CA PHE A 94 10.55 2.78 -11.81
C PHE A 94 9.52 3.84 -11.39
N ILE A 95 9.78 4.58 -10.30
CA ILE A 95 8.91 5.68 -9.85
C ILE A 95 8.80 6.75 -10.95
N HIS A 96 9.92 7.13 -11.59
CA HIS A 96 9.94 8.04 -12.71
C HIS A 96 9.10 7.54 -13.90
N ASN A 97 9.20 6.25 -14.22
CA ASN A 97 8.40 5.63 -15.28
C ASN A 97 6.91 5.66 -14.98
N MET A 98 6.50 5.47 -13.71
CA MET A 98 5.10 5.60 -13.30
C MET A 98 4.59 7.04 -13.45
N LEU A 99 5.42 8.03 -13.15
CA LEU A 99 5.08 9.44 -13.39
C LEU A 99 4.91 9.71 -14.89
N ASN A 100 5.84 9.27 -15.72
CA ASN A 100 5.75 9.40 -17.17
C ASN A 100 4.51 8.69 -17.75
N TRP A 101 4.11 7.56 -17.17
CA TRP A 101 2.87 6.89 -17.54
C TRP A 101 1.65 7.74 -17.16
N ALA A 102 1.63 8.30 -15.95
CA ALA A 102 0.55 9.14 -15.44
C ALA A 102 0.36 10.44 -16.25
N ASP A 103 1.41 10.95 -16.85
CA ASP A 103 1.35 12.17 -17.67
C ASP A 103 0.76 11.91 -19.07
N ARG A 104 0.62 10.66 -19.48
CA ARG A 104 -0.01 10.32 -20.77
C ARG A 104 -1.53 10.50 -20.71
N PRO A 105 -2.18 10.75 -21.87
CA PRO A 105 -3.63 10.70 -21.95
C PRO A 105 -4.18 9.38 -21.46
N LEU A 106 -5.20 9.41 -20.60
CA LEU A 106 -5.83 8.20 -20.10
C LEU A 106 -6.49 7.44 -21.24
N HIS A 107 -6.00 6.24 -21.54
CA HIS A 107 -6.59 5.32 -22.51
C HIS A 107 -7.20 4.12 -21.76
N GLY A 108 -8.47 3.84 -22.03
CA GLY A 108 -9.14 2.68 -21.46
C GLY A 108 -9.36 2.76 -19.94
N ARG A 109 -9.31 1.59 -19.28
CA ARG A 109 -9.58 1.41 -17.84
C ARG A 109 -8.32 1.06 -17.02
N GLN A 110 -7.14 1.24 -17.59
CA GLN A 110 -5.89 0.88 -16.93
C GLN A 110 -5.69 1.63 -15.61
N VAL A 111 -5.26 0.89 -14.60
CA VAL A 111 -4.89 1.38 -13.26
C VAL A 111 -3.52 0.82 -12.89
N LEU A 112 -2.63 1.66 -12.41
CA LEU A 112 -1.34 1.25 -11.86
C LEU A 112 -1.33 1.37 -10.33
N ILE A 113 -0.74 0.39 -9.66
CA ILE A 113 -0.59 0.41 -8.21
C ILE A 113 0.90 0.37 -7.85
N LEU A 114 1.39 1.41 -7.21
CA LEU A 114 2.70 1.45 -6.58
C LEU A 114 2.57 0.93 -5.14
N LEU A 115 3.18 -0.22 -4.87
CA LEU A 115 3.31 -0.79 -3.53
C LEU A 115 4.71 -0.44 -2.99
N LEU A 116 4.76 0.52 -2.06
CA LEU A 116 6.00 0.98 -1.45
C LEU A 116 6.13 0.39 -0.04
N ASP A 117 6.87 -0.71 0.06
CA ASP A 117 7.07 -1.39 1.33
C ASP A 117 8.27 -0.77 2.07
N ASP A 118 7.96 0.12 2.97
CA ASP A 118 8.77 1.06 3.74
C ASP A 118 8.99 2.43 3.05
N LEU A 119 8.07 3.35 3.30
CA LEU A 119 8.17 4.75 2.87
C LEU A 119 9.51 5.40 3.31
N ALA A 120 10.08 4.97 4.45
CA ALA A 120 11.31 5.54 4.95
C ALA A 120 12.53 5.31 4.05
N SER A 121 12.50 4.33 3.17
CA SER A 121 13.56 4.10 2.18
C SER A 121 13.70 5.28 1.22
N MET A 122 12.59 5.95 0.91
CA MET A 122 12.56 7.09 -0.02
C MET A 122 13.20 8.36 0.50
N VAL A 123 13.44 8.47 1.82
CA VAL A 123 14.20 9.59 2.40
C VAL A 123 15.65 9.63 1.91
N ASN A 124 16.20 8.47 1.55
CA ASN A 124 17.56 8.31 1.07
C ASN A 124 17.66 8.26 -0.47
N ALA A 125 16.53 8.32 -1.17
CA ALA A 125 16.49 8.39 -2.62
C ALA A 125 16.99 9.75 -3.12
N SER A 126 17.28 9.85 -4.42
CA SER A 126 17.62 11.11 -5.04
C SER A 126 16.52 12.16 -4.85
N TYR A 127 16.89 13.45 -4.92
CA TYR A 127 15.92 14.53 -4.82
C TYR A 127 14.83 14.40 -5.90
N GLU A 128 15.21 14.04 -7.11
CA GLU A 128 14.29 13.83 -8.24
C GLU A 128 13.28 12.74 -7.93
N ALA A 129 13.71 11.55 -7.48
CA ALA A 129 12.82 10.46 -7.11
C ALA A 129 11.86 10.84 -5.96
N GLN A 130 12.32 11.65 -4.99
CA GLN A 130 11.47 12.20 -3.95
C GLN A 130 10.39 13.14 -4.52
N GLN A 131 10.73 13.99 -5.48
CA GLN A 131 9.76 14.89 -6.14
C GLN A 131 8.76 14.09 -6.99
N ASP A 132 9.23 13.10 -7.74
CA ASP A 132 8.38 12.20 -8.54
C ASP A 132 7.37 11.48 -7.66
N LEU A 133 7.82 10.92 -6.52
CA LEU A 133 6.92 10.28 -5.57
C LEU A 133 5.92 11.28 -4.97
N ARG A 134 6.35 12.49 -4.60
CA ARG A 134 5.43 13.53 -4.10
C ARG A 134 4.36 13.87 -5.13
N TRP A 135 4.76 14.01 -6.39
CA TRP A 135 3.82 14.27 -7.47
C TRP A 135 2.81 13.12 -7.63
N LEU A 136 3.27 11.87 -7.60
CA LEU A 136 2.39 10.69 -7.65
C LEU A 136 1.42 10.63 -6.47
N LEU A 137 1.85 11.00 -5.26
CA LEU A 137 0.97 11.06 -4.09
C LEU A 137 -0.12 12.12 -4.23
N LEU A 138 0.20 13.27 -4.83
CA LEU A 138 -0.74 14.39 -4.97
C LEU A 138 -1.69 14.23 -6.17
N HIS A 139 -1.16 13.78 -7.32
CA HIS A 139 -1.85 13.81 -8.61
C HIS A 139 -2.12 12.40 -9.18
N GLY A 140 -1.43 11.38 -8.67
CA GLY A 140 -1.57 10.01 -9.15
C GLY A 140 -3.01 9.50 -9.14
N PRO A 141 -3.81 9.72 -8.09
CA PRO A 141 -5.20 9.28 -8.06
C PRO A 141 -6.04 9.76 -9.26
N ASP A 142 -5.89 11.04 -9.65
CA ASP A 142 -6.56 11.61 -10.80
C ASP A 142 -6.12 10.98 -12.14
N LYS A 143 -4.95 10.36 -12.13
CA LYS A 143 -4.31 9.69 -13.26
C LYS A 143 -4.38 8.16 -13.17
N ARG A 144 -5.17 7.62 -12.23
CA ARG A 144 -5.30 6.17 -11.96
C ARG A 144 -3.98 5.50 -11.59
N VAL A 145 -3.10 6.23 -10.93
CA VAL A 145 -1.91 5.69 -10.26
C VAL A 145 -2.16 5.70 -8.77
N TRP A 146 -2.28 4.51 -8.18
CA TRP A 146 -2.51 4.34 -6.76
C TRP A 146 -1.20 4.10 -6.03
N THR A 147 -0.97 4.80 -4.95
CA THR A 147 0.18 4.55 -4.08
C THR A 147 -0.30 4.00 -2.75
N VAL A 148 0.20 2.84 -2.39
CA VAL A 148 0.01 2.23 -1.08
C VAL A 148 1.38 2.03 -0.45
N ALA A 149 1.65 2.77 0.63
CA ALA A 149 2.95 2.74 1.30
C ALA A 149 2.84 2.18 2.72
N THR A 150 3.90 1.55 3.21
CA THR A 150 4.01 1.16 4.62
C THR A 150 4.94 2.09 5.39
N LEU A 151 4.67 2.24 6.68
CA LEU A 151 5.49 3.03 7.59
C LEU A 151 5.59 2.36 8.97
N ASN A 152 6.83 2.17 9.42
CA ASN A 152 7.09 1.80 10.79
C ASN A 152 6.94 3.02 11.70
N THR A 153 6.20 2.88 12.82
CA THR A 153 5.92 3.95 13.78
C THR A 153 7.17 4.64 14.31
N LEU A 154 8.27 3.90 14.51
CA LEU A 154 9.55 4.47 14.97
C LEU A 154 10.14 5.51 14.00
N ARG A 155 9.73 5.48 12.73
CA ARG A 155 10.22 6.40 11.70
C ARG A 155 9.25 7.54 11.40
N ALA A 156 8.05 7.52 11.98
CA ALA A 156 6.96 8.45 11.67
C ALA A 156 7.35 9.93 11.92
N THR A 157 8.09 10.21 12.99
CA THR A 157 8.55 11.57 13.32
C THR A 157 9.42 12.17 12.21
N ARG A 158 10.33 11.37 11.63
CA ARG A 158 11.22 11.81 10.56
C ARG A 158 10.49 12.02 9.23
N LEU A 159 9.35 11.35 9.05
CA LEU A 159 8.56 11.36 7.83
C LEU A 159 7.32 12.26 7.94
N ARG A 160 7.22 13.06 9.00
CA ARG A 160 6.08 13.96 9.22
C ARG A 160 5.69 14.78 8.00
N PRO A 161 6.63 15.33 7.17
CA PRO A 161 6.27 16.07 5.96
C PRO A 161 5.59 15.22 4.86
N TRP A 162 5.71 13.89 4.94
CA TRP A 162 5.10 12.96 4.00
C TRP A 162 3.72 12.49 4.43
N LEU A 163 3.45 12.45 5.75
CA LEU A 163 2.21 11.89 6.28
C LEU A 163 0.97 12.61 5.75
N GLY A 164 1.06 13.95 5.63
CA GLY A 164 -0.05 14.77 5.14
C GLY A 164 -0.34 14.61 3.64
N LEU A 165 0.49 13.90 2.88
CA LEU A 165 0.26 13.62 1.46
C LEU A 165 -0.68 12.41 1.26
N PHE A 166 -0.86 11.59 2.28
CA PHE A 166 -1.75 10.42 2.23
C PHE A 166 -3.15 10.79 2.69
N ARG A 167 -4.15 10.45 1.89
CA ARG A 167 -5.56 10.71 2.20
C ARG A 167 -6.14 9.72 3.19
N THR A 168 -5.66 8.47 3.13
CA THR A 168 -6.17 7.37 3.95
C THR A 168 -5.04 6.75 4.76
N HIS A 169 -5.30 6.57 6.05
CA HIS A 169 -4.38 5.91 6.96
C HIS A 169 -5.03 4.63 7.48
N ILE A 170 -4.36 3.52 7.25
CA ILE A 170 -4.69 2.20 7.81
C ILE A 170 -3.70 1.93 8.93
N PHE A 171 -4.17 1.57 10.09
CA PHE A 171 -3.34 1.30 11.25
C PHE A 171 -3.35 -0.20 11.57
N GLY A 172 -2.16 -0.79 11.69
CA GLY A 172 -1.97 -2.07 12.34
C GLY A 172 -1.62 -1.87 13.82
N PHE A 173 -1.21 -2.95 14.48
CA PHE A 173 -0.81 -2.94 15.88
C PHE A 173 0.24 -1.87 16.19
N ILE A 174 0.00 -1.06 17.23
CA ILE A 174 0.92 -0.06 17.80
C ILE A 174 0.93 -0.24 19.31
N HIS A 175 2.08 -0.67 19.85
CA HIS A 175 2.22 -0.99 21.26
C HIS A 175 2.07 0.22 22.18
N GLN A 176 2.60 1.38 21.76
CA GLN A 176 2.60 2.60 22.60
C GLN A 176 1.34 3.43 22.39
N PRO A 177 0.43 3.55 23.39
CA PRO A 177 -0.82 4.32 23.23
C PRO A 177 -0.60 5.80 22.90
N ALA A 178 0.40 6.45 23.52
CA ALA A 178 0.69 7.86 23.25
C ALA A 178 1.13 8.10 21.80
N LEU A 179 1.86 7.14 21.20
CA LEU A 179 2.26 7.19 19.79
C LEU A 179 1.05 6.94 18.88
N ALA A 180 0.19 5.98 19.23
CA ALA A 180 -1.06 5.72 18.53
C ALA A 180 -1.93 6.97 18.47
N GLN A 181 -2.16 7.62 19.61
CA GLN A 181 -2.92 8.88 19.72
C GLN A 181 -2.32 10.00 18.86
N THR A 182 -0.99 10.14 18.88
CA THR A 182 -0.28 11.15 18.08
C THR A 182 -0.45 10.91 16.58
N LEU A 183 -0.37 9.67 16.13
CA LEU A 183 -0.45 9.32 14.71
C LEU A 183 -1.88 9.33 14.16
N THR A 184 -2.86 8.98 14.99
CA THR A 184 -4.26 8.94 14.61
C THR A 184 -4.98 10.27 14.82
N GLY A 185 -4.43 11.15 15.68
CA GLY A 185 -5.11 12.34 16.16
C GLY A 185 -6.36 12.01 16.99
N ASP A 186 -6.45 10.79 17.54
CA ASP A 186 -7.60 10.32 18.32
C ASP A 186 -7.14 9.83 19.70
N PRO A 187 -7.52 10.50 20.79
CA PRO A 187 -7.14 10.09 22.13
C PRO A 187 -7.72 8.74 22.57
N GLN A 188 -8.74 8.24 21.88
CA GLN A 188 -9.39 6.95 22.14
C GLN A 188 -8.91 5.82 21.21
N ALA A 189 -7.92 6.08 20.37
CA ALA A 189 -7.37 5.04 19.49
C ALA A 189 -6.74 3.91 20.30
N ASP A 190 -7.39 2.74 20.30
CA ASP A 190 -6.91 1.52 20.96
C ASP A 190 -6.30 0.56 19.93
N LEU A 191 -5.11 0.89 19.46
CA LEU A 191 -4.36 0.06 18.51
C LEU A 191 -3.48 -0.99 19.20
N ALA A 192 -3.30 -0.87 20.52
CA ALA A 192 -2.51 -1.84 21.30
C ALA A 192 -3.31 -3.13 21.62
N SER A 193 -4.64 -3.10 21.51
CA SER A 193 -5.50 -4.28 21.67
C SER A 193 -5.61 -5.13 20.41
N MET A 194 -5.09 -4.65 19.28
CA MET A 194 -5.19 -5.34 18.00
C MET A 194 -4.27 -6.56 17.93
N LEU A 195 -4.67 -7.56 17.14
CA LEU A 195 -3.86 -8.75 16.89
C LEU A 195 -2.75 -8.43 15.88
N PRO A 196 -1.45 -8.46 16.30
CA PRO A 196 -0.34 -8.18 15.41
C PRO A 196 -0.33 -9.15 14.23
N GLY A 197 -0.09 -8.62 13.04
CA GLY A 197 0.03 -9.42 11.82
C GLY A 197 -1.29 -9.75 11.12
N LEU A 198 -2.42 -9.59 11.79
CA LEU A 198 -3.71 -10.01 11.28
C LEU A 198 -4.76 -8.91 11.27
N GLU A 199 -4.74 -8.01 12.25
CA GLU A 199 -5.80 -7.03 12.46
C GLU A 199 -5.34 -5.63 12.07
N PHE A 200 -6.22 -4.93 11.38
CA PHE A 200 -6.03 -3.55 10.94
C PHE A 200 -7.26 -2.70 11.27
N SER A 201 -7.05 -1.39 11.36
CA SER A 201 -8.09 -0.43 11.63
C SER A 201 -7.99 0.77 10.70
N LEU A 202 -9.12 1.21 10.17
CA LEU A 202 -9.27 2.36 9.31
C LEU A 202 -10.14 3.39 10.00
N LYS A 203 -9.66 4.63 10.14
CA LYS A 203 -10.46 5.72 10.68
C LYS A 203 -11.43 6.22 9.62
N GLN A 204 -12.70 6.22 9.95
CA GLN A 204 -13.81 6.77 9.16
C GLN A 204 -14.44 7.96 9.87
N GLU A 205 -15.32 8.69 9.22
CA GLU A 205 -16.06 9.82 9.82
C GLU A 205 -16.90 9.38 11.02
N THR A 206 -17.47 8.17 10.95
CA THR A 206 -18.37 7.61 11.97
C THR A 206 -17.66 6.80 13.05
N GLY A 207 -16.33 6.65 12.98
CA GLY A 207 -15.55 5.87 13.95
C GLY A 207 -14.46 5.02 13.32
N TRP A 208 -14.17 3.88 13.92
CA TRP A 208 -13.11 2.98 13.50
C TRP A 208 -13.68 1.71 12.84
N LEU A 209 -13.27 1.43 11.61
CA LEU A 209 -13.54 0.16 10.94
C LEU A 209 -12.37 -0.79 11.20
N ARG A 210 -12.60 -1.83 12.02
CA ARG A 210 -11.64 -2.92 12.22
C ARG A 210 -11.88 -4.03 11.19
N PHE A 211 -10.79 -4.59 10.66
CA PHE A 211 -10.84 -5.69 9.73
C PHE A 211 -9.63 -6.60 9.86
N TRP A 212 -9.80 -7.83 9.42
CA TRP A 212 -8.79 -8.88 9.47
C TRP A 212 -8.34 -9.27 8.08
N ILE A 213 -7.04 -9.50 7.93
CA ILE A 213 -6.50 -10.14 6.74
C ILE A 213 -6.45 -11.65 6.99
N PRO A 214 -6.64 -12.50 5.94
CA PRO A 214 -6.45 -13.93 6.10
C PRO A 214 -5.00 -14.23 6.49
N ALA A 215 -4.80 -15.22 7.35
CA ALA A 215 -3.48 -15.72 7.65
C ALA A 215 -2.85 -16.25 6.35
N MET A 216 -1.68 -15.74 6.00
CA MET A 216 -0.92 -16.21 4.85
C MET A 216 -0.06 -17.40 5.28
N ASP A 217 -0.05 -18.47 4.49
CA ASP A 217 0.94 -19.52 4.69
C ASP A 217 2.34 -19.06 4.24
N MET A 218 3.37 -19.86 4.52
CA MET A 218 4.76 -19.56 4.10
C MET A 218 4.91 -19.48 2.56
N GLN A 219 3.94 -20.00 1.81
CA GLN A 219 3.87 -19.92 0.35
C GLN A 219 2.93 -18.79 -0.11
N GLY A 220 2.34 -18.07 0.84
CA GLY A 220 1.49 -16.92 0.61
C GLY A 220 0.10 -17.26 0.06
N VAL A 221 -0.39 -18.47 0.28
CA VAL A 221 -1.76 -18.86 -0.04
C VAL A 221 -2.65 -18.57 1.17
N PRO A 222 -3.81 -17.90 1.04
CA PRO A 222 -4.77 -17.72 2.14
C PRO A 222 -5.26 -19.09 2.62
N LYS A 223 -5.25 -19.28 3.94
CA LYS A 223 -5.85 -20.47 4.56
C LYS A 223 -7.34 -20.31 4.71
#